data_c226f2c5f40fc9631424d0e3bc030c89
#
_entry.id   c226f2c5f40fc9631424d0e3bc030c89
#
_cell.length_a   1.000
_cell.length_b   1.000
_cell.length_c   1.000
_cell.angle_alpha   90.00
_cell.angle_beta   90.00
_cell.angle_gamma   90.00
#
_symmetry.space_group_name_H-M   'P 1'
#
loop_
_entity.id
_entity.type
_entity.pdbx_description
1 polymer ?
#
loop_
_entity_poly.entity_id
_entity_poly.type
_entity_poly.pdbx_seq_one_letter_code
_entity_poly.pdbx_strand_id
1 'polypeptide(L)'
;MKKLAILLTLALCAALSGCGRPAPSLGGGAPVPQEPAGSVASSGEPDDPAPPAGGQTATLYIGTKAKGFAEYPMTYQGELTPEALIQGIADLTGWDLTLAGEVVSGKGGMSVCLSNKSALFTGPPEPQKEEFFVFGLDDLAETLLDSIQKTLQEGFTLEGGDPDALDIWYSVEGERPLELPGLGLSWPIDQPYQWESAVITG
;
A
#
# COMPACT_ATOMS: atom_id res chain seq x y z
N MET A 1 31.23 6.88 31.53
CA MET A 1 32.54 6.88 30.86
C MET A 1 32.86 5.45 30.47
N LYS A 2 32.63 5.04 29.25
CA LYS A 2 33.32 3.93 28.54
C LYS A 2 32.92 4.04 27.07
N LYS A 3 33.84 4.60 26.30
CA LYS A 3 33.79 4.71 24.84
C LYS A 3 34.09 3.32 24.28
N LEU A 4 33.21 2.77 23.44
CA LEU A 4 33.55 1.62 22.62
C LEU A 4 33.41 2.04 21.15
N ALA A 5 34.57 2.23 20.54
CA ALA A 5 34.74 2.41 19.11
C ALA A 5 34.67 1.01 18.47
N ILE A 6 33.81 0.79 17.50
CA ILE A 6 33.84 -0.41 16.66
C ILE A 6 34.10 0.04 15.22
N LEU A 7 35.21 -0.49 14.71
CA LEU A 7 35.82 -0.27 13.42
C LEU A 7 34.94 -0.76 12.27
N LEU A 8 34.90 0.12 11.28
CA LEU A 8 34.49 -0.10 9.91
C LEU A 8 35.42 -1.12 9.22
N THR A 9 34.89 -2.21 8.70
CA THR A 9 35.59 -3.06 7.73
C THR A 9 34.86 -3.05 6.42
N LEU A 10 35.45 -2.30 5.50
CA LEU A 10 35.13 -2.24 4.08
C LEU A 10 35.67 -3.51 3.42
N ALA A 11 34.85 -4.30 2.77
CA ALA A 11 35.27 -5.37 1.85
C ALA A 11 34.72 -5.10 0.46
N LEU A 12 35.63 -4.60 -0.36
CA LEU A 12 35.51 -4.42 -1.80
C LEU A 12 35.79 -5.75 -2.49
N CYS A 13 34.86 -6.27 -3.31
CA CYS A 13 35.16 -7.31 -4.30
C CYS A 13 34.61 -6.89 -5.66
N ALA A 14 35.58 -6.66 -6.54
CA ALA A 14 35.39 -6.30 -7.95
C ALA A 14 35.28 -7.52 -8.86
N ALA A 15 34.54 -7.32 -9.93
CA ALA A 15 34.69 -7.82 -11.30
C ALA A 15 34.71 -9.32 -11.59
N LEU A 16 33.91 -9.71 -12.57
CA LEU A 16 34.42 -10.36 -13.79
C LEU A 16 33.39 -10.32 -14.93
N SER A 17 33.87 -9.76 -16.01
CA SER A 17 33.28 -9.68 -17.34
C SER A 17 33.10 -11.05 -17.98
N GLY A 18 32.05 -11.22 -18.78
CA GLY A 18 31.87 -12.38 -19.64
C GLY A 18 31.11 -12.02 -20.91
N CYS A 19 31.83 -11.56 -21.94
CA CYS A 19 31.34 -11.47 -23.31
C CYS A 19 31.25 -12.87 -23.93
N GLY A 20 30.14 -13.14 -24.66
CA GLY A 20 30.00 -14.31 -25.51
C GLY A 20 28.90 -14.16 -26.56
N ARG A 21 29.25 -13.59 -27.71
CA ARG A 21 28.49 -13.82 -28.99
C ARG A 21 29.09 -15.03 -29.69
N PRO A 22 28.30 -15.84 -30.42
CA PRO A 22 28.35 -15.77 -31.87
C PRO A 22 26.99 -15.86 -32.59
N ALA A 23 26.93 -15.23 -33.74
CA ALA A 23 25.97 -15.39 -34.84
C ALA A 23 26.50 -16.43 -35.86
N PRO A 24 25.87 -16.61 -37.07
CA PRO A 24 24.48 -16.95 -37.38
C PRO A 24 24.43 -18.23 -38.23
N SER A 25 23.26 -18.82 -38.44
CA SER A 25 23.09 -19.86 -39.49
C SER A 25 21.84 -19.60 -40.32
N LEU A 26 22.08 -19.45 -41.60
CA LEU A 26 21.16 -19.37 -42.72
C LEU A 26 20.65 -20.77 -43.14
N GLY A 27 19.39 -20.84 -43.57
CA GLY A 27 18.79 -21.96 -44.27
C GLY A 27 17.27 -21.81 -44.30
N GLY A 28 16.69 -21.42 -45.28
CA GLY A 28 16.32 -21.64 -46.63
C GLY A 28 15.21 -22.70 -46.76
N GLY A 29 13.95 -22.28 -47.16
CA GLY A 29 12.89 -23.22 -47.51
C GLY A 29 11.51 -22.55 -47.59
N ALA A 30 11.09 -22.13 -48.75
CA ALA A 30 9.73 -21.66 -49.08
C ALA A 30 8.86 -22.83 -49.59
N PRO A 31 7.63 -22.57 -50.07
CA PRO A 31 6.37 -22.49 -49.34
C PRO A 31 5.37 -23.56 -49.80
N VAL A 32 4.35 -23.86 -49.04
CA VAL A 32 3.12 -24.54 -49.57
C VAL A 32 1.89 -23.94 -48.86
N PRO A 33 0.84 -23.62 -49.62
CA PRO A 33 -0.40 -23.01 -49.09
C PRO A 33 -1.44 -24.07 -48.75
N GLN A 34 -2.28 -23.78 -47.75
CA GLN A 34 -3.70 -24.20 -47.76
C GLN A 34 -4.50 -23.62 -46.60
N GLU A 35 -5.52 -22.90 -46.97
CA GLU A 35 -6.78 -22.64 -46.28
C GLU A 35 -7.66 -23.90 -46.13
N PRO A 36 -8.88 -23.83 -45.52
CA PRO A 36 -9.41 -22.92 -44.47
C PRO A 36 -10.23 -23.65 -43.37
N ALA A 37 -10.81 -22.86 -42.52
CA ALA A 37 -12.04 -23.07 -41.77
C ALA A 37 -11.99 -23.81 -40.43
N GLY A 38 -12.33 -23.06 -39.40
CA GLY A 38 -12.68 -23.53 -38.08
C GLY A 38 -12.97 -22.35 -37.13
N SER A 39 -14.11 -21.71 -37.37
CA SER A 39 -14.68 -20.70 -36.43
C SER A 39 -15.01 -21.38 -35.12
N VAL A 40 -14.27 -21.07 -34.05
CA VAL A 40 -14.70 -21.30 -32.67
C VAL A 40 -14.72 -19.95 -32.00
N ALA A 41 -15.95 -19.58 -31.61
CA ALA A 41 -16.25 -18.43 -30.83
C ALA A 41 -15.43 -18.49 -29.50
N SER A 42 -14.45 -17.63 -29.40
CA SER A 42 -13.80 -17.33 -28.13
C SER A 42 -14.76 -16.44 -27.35
N SER A 43 -15.26 -16.96 -26.26
CA SER A 43 -15.98 -16.23 -25.23
C SER A 43 -15.06 -15.11 -24.78
N GLY A 44 -15.46 -13.86 -25.00
CA GLY A 44 -14.74 -12.68 -24.50
C GLY A 44 -14.73 -12.69 -22.98
N GLU A 45 -13.57 -12.93 -22.42
CA GLU A 45 -13.23 -12.39 -21.11
C GLU A 45 -13.29 -10.86 -21.19
N PRO A 46 -13.82 -10.18 -20.18
CA PRO A 46 -13.76 -8.71 -20.16
C PRO A 46 -12.28 -8.30 -20.19
N ASP A 47 -11.91 -7.55 -21.22
CA ASP A 47 -10.62 -6.88 -21.35
C ASP A 47 -10.43 -6.00 -20.09
N ASP A 48 -9.70 -6.50 -19.13
CA ASP A 48 -9.12 -5.68 -18.08
C ASP A 48 -8.10 -4.74 -18.77
N PRO A 49 -8.25 -3.42 -18.69
CA PRO A 49 -7.37 -2.50 -19.40
C PRO A 49 -5.93 -2.73 -18.96
N ALA A 50 -5.09 -3.18 -19.90
CA ALA A 50 -3.67 -3.37 -19.67
C ALA A 50 -3.07 -2.10 -19.06
N PRO A 51 -2.26 -2.20 -18.00
CA PRO A 51 -1.66 -1.04 -17.36
C PRO A 51 -0.85 -0.24 -18.37
N PRO A 52 -0.85 1.11 -18.30
CA PRO A 52 -0.14 1.95 -19.25
C PRO A 52 1.34 1.59 -19.26
N ALA A 53 1.91 1.43 -20.46
CA ALA A 53 3.29 1.05 -20.65
C ALA A 53 4.25 2.02 -19.93
N GLY A 54 4.89 1.54 -18.86
CA GLY A 54 5.87 2.29 -18.08
C GLY A 54 5.48 2.59 -16.62
N GLY A 55 4.30 2.20 -16.15
CA GLY A 55 3.90 2.31 -14.73
C GLY A 55 4.40 1.11 -13.91
N GLN A 56 4.73 1.38 -12.66
CA GLN A 56 4.95 0.34 -11.64
C GLN A 56 3.62 0.05 -10.94
N THR A 57 3.51 -1.12 -10.33
CA THR A 57 2.28 -1.54 -9.64
C THR A 57 2.56 -1.75 -8.16
N ALA A 58 1.68 -1.24 -7.31
CA ALA A 58 1.61 -1.53 -5.88
C ALA A 58 0.24 -2.13 -5.57
N THR A 59 0.10 -2.78 -4.43
CA THR A 59 -1.17 -3.33 -3.96
C THR A 59 -1.71 -2.50 -2.80
N LEU A 60 -2.97 -2.12 -2.89
CA LEU A 60 -3.72 -1.52 -1.81
C LEU A 60 -4.50 -2.61 -1.08
N TYR A 61 -4.49 -2.59 0.23
CA TYR A 61 -5.20 -3.54 1.09
C TYR A 61 -6.35 -2.81 1.78
N ILE A 62 -7.58 -3.18 1.47
CA ILE A 62 -8.78 -2.57 2.04
C ILE A 62 -9.45 -3.56 2.99
N GLY A 63 -9.62 -3.15 4.24
CA GLY A 63 -10.29 -3.95 5.24
C GLY A 63 -11.71 -4.34 4.82
N THR A 64 -12.13 -5.55 5.18
CA THR A 64 -13.45 -6.09 4.85
C THR A 64 -14.24 -6.40 6.12
N LYS A 65 -15.58 -6.45 6.00
CA LYS A 65 -16.48 -6.85 7.09
C LYS A 65 -16.18 -8.23 7.67
N ALA A 66 -15.49 -9.08 6.90
CA ALA A 66 -15.10 -10.43 7.34
C ALA A 66 -13.78 -10.44 8.15
N LYS A 67 -13.30 -9.29 8.59
CA LYS A 67 -12.02 -9.14 9.32
C LYS A 67 -10.81 -9.64 8.54
N GLY A 68 -10.78 -9.37 7.25
CA GLY A 68 -9.67 -9.62 6.34
C GLY A 68 -9.45 -8.43 5.42
N PHE A 69 -8.62 -8.60 4.39
CA PHE A 69 -8.33 -7.57 3.42
C PHE A 69 -8.69 -8.02 2.00
N ALA A 70 -9.22 -7.10 1.21
CA ALA A 70 -9.32 -7.22 -0.24
C ALA A 70 -8.14 -6.47 -0.87
N GLU A 71 -7.59 -7.02 -1.95
CA GLU A 71 -6.40 -6.51 -2.63
C GLU A 71 -6.79 -5.80 -3.92
N TYR A 72 -6.25 -4.60 -4.13
CA TYR A 72 -6.52 -3.79 -5.32
C TYR A 72 -5.21 -3.30 -5.93
N PRO A 73 -4.98 -3.50 -7.24
CA PRO A 73 -3.79 -3.00 -7.90
C PRO A 73 -3.86 -1.48 -8.06
N MET A 74 -2.77 -0.79 -7.75
CA MET A 74 -2.57 0.63 -7.99
C MET A 74 -1.37 0.83 -8.92
N THR A 75 -1.55 1.58 -10.00
CA THR A 75 -0.44 1.97 -10.87
C THR A 75 0.12 3.31 -10.45
N TYR A 76 1.44 3.41 -10.34
CA TYR A 76 2.14 4.65 -9.98
C TYR A 76 3.35 4.90 -10.89
N GLN A 77 3.88 6.11 -10.86
CA GLN A 77 5.09 6.52 -11.58
C GLN A 77 6.11 7.11 -10.63
N GLY A 78 7.38 6.85 -10.89
CA GLY A 78 8.47 7.34 -10.06
C GLY A 78 8.69 6.49 -8.81
N GLU A 79 9.06 7.12 -7.70
CA GLU A 79 9.29 6.46 -6.42
C GLU A 79 7.95 6.27 -5.68
N LEU A 80 7.75 5.09 -5.11
CA LEU A 80 6.58 4.82 -4.27
C LEU A 80 6.77 5.53 -2.93
N THR A 81 5.78 6.35 -2.55
CA THR A 81 5.79 7.03 -1.24
C THR A 81 4.61 6.58 -0.39
N PRO A 82 4.71 6.67 0.95
CA PRO A 82 3.59 6.36 1.84
C PRO A 82 2.35 7.20 1.53
N GLU A 83 2.53 8.48 1.21
CA GLU A 83 1.44 9.39 0.86
C GLU A 83 0.75 8.96 -0.44
N ALA A 84 1.50 8.45 -1.42
CA ALA A 84 0.94 7.95 -2.67
C ALA A 84 0.03 6.73 -2.44
N LEU A 85 0.42 5.82 -1.53
CA LEU A 85 -0.41 4.67 -1.15
C LEU A 85 -1.67 5.11 -0.40
N ILE A 86 -1.55 6.05 0.55
CA ILE A 86 -2.70 6.59 1.29
C ILE A 86 -3.65 7.32 0.32
N GLN A 87 -3.11 8.10 -0.61
CA GLN A 87 -3.92 8.74 -1.65
C GLN A 87 -4.59 7.72 -2.56
N GLY A 88 -3.89 6.63 -2.91
CA GLY A 88 -4.47 5.53 -3.68
C GLY A 88 -5.68 4.90 -2.98
N ILE A 89 -5.61 4.70 -1.65
CA ILE A 89 -6.75 4.24 -0.86
C ILE A 89 -7.90 5.25 -0.95
N ALA A 90 -7.62 6.55 -0.79
CA ALA A 90 -8.62 7.61 -0.88
C ALA A 90 -9.33 7.62 -2.25
N ASP A 91 -8.57 7.56 -3.34
CA ASP A 91 -9.09 7.56 -4.71
C ASP A 91 -9.94 6.31 -4.99
N LEU A 92 -9.50 5.16 -4.49
CA LEU A 92 -10.19 3.88 -4.64
C LEU A 92 -11.51 3.87 -3.87
N THR A 93 -11.48 4.23 -2.60
CA THR A 93 -12.64 4.11 -1.69
C THR A 93 -13.56 5.32 -1.74
N GLY A 94 -13.02 6.50 -2.03
CA GLY A 94 -13.68 7.79 -1.91
C GLY A 94 -13.64 8.37 -0.49
N TRP A 95 -12.95 7.75 0.45
CA TRP A 95 -12.77 8.29 1.79
C TRP A 95 -11.82 9.49 1.77
N ASP A 96 -12.14 10.52 2.53
CA ASP A 96 -11.19 11.63 2.74
C ASP A 96 -10.08 11.16 3.70
N LEU A 97 -8.87 10.98 3.16
CA LEU A 97 -7.67 10.59 3.91
C LEU A 97 -6.65 11.74 3.94
N THR A 98 -7.14 12.97 3.97
CA THR A 98 -6.26 14.16 4.03
C THR A 98 -5.29 14.04 5.22
N LEU A 99 -4.01 14.11 4.90
CA LEU A 99 -2.94 14.15 5.88
C LEU A 99 -2.70 15.58 6.37
N ALA A 100 -2.26 15.71 7.62
CA ALA A 100 -1.86 17.00 8.21
C ALA A 100 -0.39 17.34 7.98
N GLY A 101 0.39 16.40 7.45
CA GLY A 101 1.81 16.53 7.14
C GLY A 101 2.32 15.33 6.37
N GLU A 102 3.62 15.32 6.09
CA GLU A 102 4.29 14.19 5.46
C GLU A 102 4.34 13.00 6.42
N VAL A 103 4.34 11.78 5.88
CA VAL A 103 4.57 10.56 6.67
C VAL A 103 6.03 10.48 7.06
N VAL A 104 6.28 10.37 8.36
CA VAL A 104 7.65 10.33 8.89
C VAL A 104 8.08 8.89 9.13
N SER A 105 9.11 8.45 8.42
CA SER A 105 9.70 7.12 8.59
C SER A 105 10.86 7.15 9.59
N GLY A 106 10.95 6.13 10.45
CA GLY A 106 12.07 5.99 11.38
C GLY A 106 11.80 4.94 12.47
N LYS A 107 12.85 4.53 13.17
CA LYS A 107 12.79 3.62 14.34
C LYS A 107 11.99 2.31 14.13
N GLY A 108 12.00 1.79 12.90
CA GLY A 108 11.29 0.54 12.59
C GLY A 108 9.82 0.71 12.20
N GLY A 109 9.39 1.93 11.89
CA GLY A 109 8.01 2.17 11.49
C GLY A 109 7.76 3.53 10.88
N MET A 110 6.49 3.90 10.76
CA MET A 110 6.01 5.13 10.15
C MET A 110 4.99 5.84 11.02
N SER A 111 5.08 7.17 11.07
CA SER A 111 4.10 8.03 11.74
C SER A 111 3.22 8.73 10.71
N VAL A 112 1.92 8.49 10.78
CA VAL A 112 0.89 9.07 9.92
C VAL A 112 0.12 10.11 10.70
N CYS A 113 0.17 11.37 10.27
CA CYS A 113 -0.58 12.47 10.88
C CYS A 113 -1.81 12.80 10.04
N LEU A 114 -3.01 12.48 10.57
CA LEU A 114 -4.28 12.69 9.89
C LEU A 114 -4.81 14.10 10.16
N SER A 115 -5.40 14.72 9.13
CA SER A 115 -6.10 16.00 9.29
C SER A 115 -7.47 15.81 9.94
N ASN A 116 -7.91 16.81 10.69
CA ASN A 116 -9.29 16.87 11.20
C ASN A 116 -10.37 16.91 10.09
N LYS A 117 -9.95 17.00 8.81
CA LYS A 117 -10.84 16.89 7.65
C LYS A 117 -11.04 15.46 7.19
N SER A 118 -10.22 14.52 7.66
CA SER A 118 -10.33 13.13 7.24
C SER A 118 -11.68 12.53 7.62
N ALA A 119 -12.05 11.48 6.88
CA ALA A 119 -13.31 10.76 7.07
C ALA A 119 -13.50 10.21 8.50
N LEU A 120 -12.41 10.01 9.25
CA LEU A 120 -12.47 9.65 10.69
C LEU A 120 -13.26 10.67 11.53
N PHE A 121 -13.25 11.94 11.13
CA PHE A 121 -13.90 13.03 11.89
C PHE A 121 -15.14 13.58 11.19
N THR A 122 -15.20 13.42 9.87
CA THR A 122 -16.30 13.96 9.04
C THR A 122 -17.33 12.91 8.64
N GLY A 123 -16.99 11.63 8.82
CA GLY A 123 -17.80 10.51 8.37
C GLY A 123 -17.48 10.07 6.93
N PRO A 124 -18.09 8.98 6.48
CA PRO A 124 -17.91 8.48 5.11
C PRO A 124 -18.50 9.46 4.09
N PRO A 125 -18.05 9.40 2.82
CA PRO A 125 -18.62 10.20 1.75
C PRO A 125 -20.09 9.85 1.49
N GLU A 126 -20.85 10.80 0.97
CA GLU A 126 -22.21 10.55 0.51
C GLU A 126 -22.37 10.95 -0.97
N PRO A 127 -22.74 10.03 -1.87
CA PRO A 127 -22.98 8.59 -1.59
C PRO A 127 -21.68 7.81 -1.41
N GLN A 128 -21.71 6.76 -0.57
CA GLN A 128 -20.63 5.79 -0.49
C GLN A 128 -20.64 4.88 -1.73
N LYS A 129 -19.46 4.42 -2.13
CA LYS A 129 -19.34 3.33 -3.11
C LYS A 129 -19.84 2.03 -2.47
N GLU A 130 -20.67 1.26 -3.19
CA GLU A 130 -21.31 0.03 -2.66
C GLU A 130 -20.28 -0.97 -2.12
N GLU A 131 -19.16 -1.12 -2.82
CA GLU A 131 -18.07 -2.03 -2.48
C GLU A 131 -17.39 -1.68 -1.14
N PHE A 132 -17.30 -0.37 -0.83
CA PHE A 132 -16.64 0.13 0.38
C PHE A 132 -17.63 0.71 1.39
N PHE A 133 -18.86 0.23 1.34
CA PHE A 133 -19.92 0.73 2.20
C PHE A 133 -19.68 0.32 3.66
N VAL A 134 -19.66 1.32 4.55
CA VAL A 134 -19.57 1.16 6.01
C VAL A 134 -20.84 1.69 6.68
N PHE A 135 -21.29 1.04 7.76
CA PHE A 135 -22.55 1.37 8.42
C PHE A 135 -22.40 2.44 9.50
N GLY A 136 -21.27 2.49 10.18
CA GLY A 136 -21.05 3.36 11.31
C GLY A 136 -19.66 3.94 11.37
N LEU A 137 -19.44 4.86 12.30
CA LEU A 137 -18.14 5.48 12.50
C LEU A 137 -17.10 4.49 13.03
N ASP A 138 -17.50 3.51 13.81
CA ASP A 138 -16.68 2.43 14.32
C ASP A 138 -16.16 1.54 13.19
N ASP A 139 -17.06 1.05 12.33
CA ASP A 139 -16.71 0.28 11.14
C ASP A 139 -15.78 1.07 10.21
N LEU A 140 -16.07 2.38 10.02
CA LEU A 140 -15.23 3.25 9.19
C LEU A 140 -13.83 3.39 9.80
N ALA A 141 -13.75 3.69 11.10
CA ALA A 141 -12.49 3.96 11.76
C ALA A 141 -11.57 2.72 11.74
N GLU A 142 -12.08 1.56 12.14
CA GLU A 142 -11.33 0.29 12.09
C GLU A 142 -10.88 -0.01 10.65
N THR A 143 -11.82 -0.02 9.70
CA THR A 143 -11.52 -0.34 8.30
C THR A 143 -10.49 0.61 7.69
N LEU A 144 -10.60 1.91 7.95
CA LEU A 144 -9.73 2.93 7.40
C LEU A 144 -8.31 2.82 7.97
N LEU A 145 -8.18 2.75 9.31
CA LEU A 145 -6.88 2.68 9.97
C LEU A 145 -6.15 1.39 9.64
N ASP A 146 -6.85 0.26 9.66
CA ASP A 146 -6.30 -1.05 9.28
C ASP A 146 -5.88 -1.09 7.80
N SER A 147 -6.66 -0.48 6.89
CA SER A 147 -6.31 -0.40 5.47
C SER A 147 -5.02 0.38 5.24
N ILE A 148 -4.86 1.52 5.89
CA ILE A 148 -3.62 2.31 5.81
C ILE A 148 -2.46 1.49 6.39
N GLN A 149 -2.61 0.93 7.59
CA GLN A 149 -1.57 0.14 8.23
C GLN A 149 -1.11 -1.00 7.33
N LYS A 150 -2.04 -1.87 6.90
CA LYS A 150 -1.70 -3.03 6.08
C LYS A 150 -1.06 -2.64 4.76
N THR A 151 -1.59 -1.61 4.10
CA THR A 151 -1.03 -1.14 2.82
C THR A 151 0.39 -0.59 2.97
N LEU A 152 0.68 0.16 4.04
CA LEU A 152 2.02 0.67 4.32
C LEU A 152 2.99 -0.46 4.70
N GLN A 153 2.55 -1.38 5.54
CA GLN A 153 3.33 -2.54 5.96
C GLN A 153 3.77 -3.38 4.76
N GLU A 154 2.84 -3.74 3.88
CA GLU A 154 3.14 -4.53 2.68
C GLU A 154 3.94 -3.74 1.63
N GLY A 155 3.66 -2.44 1.49
CA GLY A 155 4.30 -1.59 0.49
C GLY A 155 5.75 -1.24 0.82
N PHE A 156 6.15 -1.24 2.10
CA PHE A 156 7.46 -0.78 2.54
C PHE A 156 8.28 -1.82 3.29
N THR A 157 7.77 -3.03 3.45
CA THR A 157 8.57 -4.14 3.97
C THR A 157 9.48 -4.68 2.86
N LEU A 158 10.75 -4.90 3.19
CA LEU A 158 11.71 -5.47 2.26
C LEU A 158 11.31 -6.90 1.88
N GLU A 159 11.68 -7.33 0.68
CA GLU A 159 11.41 -8.68 0.20
C GLU A 159 11.92 -9.75 1.19
N GLY A 160 11.01 -10.62 1.61
CA GLY A 160 11.29 -11.64 2.62
C GLY A 160 11.29 -11.14 4.07
N GLY A 161 10.97 -9.87 4.31
CA GLY A 161 10.71 -9.32 5.63
C GLY A 161 9.34 -9.71 6.17
N ASP A 162 9.11 -9.37 7.43
CA ASP A 162 7.82 -9.51 8.10
C ASP A 162 7.09 -8.17 8.05
N PRO A 163 5.99 -8.03 7.30
CA PRO A 163 5.23 -6.79 7.25
C PRO A 163 4.73 -6.32 8.61
N ASP A 164 4.37 -7.23 9.49
CA ASP A 164 3.88 -6.90 10.83
C ASP A 164 4.98 -6.35 11.76
N ALA A 165 6.27 -6.45 11.35
CA ALA A 165 7.37 -5.81 12.05
C ALA A 165 7.49 -4.30 11.76
N LEU A 166 6.77 -3.77 10.78
CA LEU A 166 6.71 -2.34 10.49
C LEU A 166 5.60 -1.69 11.33
N ASP A 167 5.98 -1.01 12.38
CA ASP A 167 5.04 -0.32 13.25
C ASP A 167 4.43 0.93 12.60
N ILE A 168 3.14 1.15 12.76
CA ILE A 168 2.46 2.36 12.31
C ILE A 168 1.89 3.11 13.53
N TRP A 169 2.22 4.40 13.61
CA TRP A 169 1.68 5.32 14.62
C TRP A 169 0.73 6.31 13.97
N TYR A 170 -0.38 6.58 14.62
CA TYR A 170 -1.31 7.60 14.18
C TYR A 170 -1.32 8.79 15.15
N SER A 171 -1.41 9.96 14.55
CA SER A 171 -1.63 11.22 15.27
C SER A 171 -2.60 12.11 14.48
N VAL A 172 -3.07 13.17 15.11
CA VAL A 172 -3.85 14.22 14.45
C VAL A 172 -3.11 15.53 14.48
N GLU A 173 -3.61 16.51 13.72
CA GLU A 173 -3.03 17.86 13.62
C GLU A 173 -2.50 18.38 14.96
N GLY A 174 -1.25 18.85 14.98
CA GLY A 174 -0.56 19.35 16.18
C GLY A 174 0.05 18.24 17.03
N GLU A 175 0.37 17.08 16.42
CA GLU A 175 1.01 15.94 17.09
C GLU A 175 0.25 15.48 18.35
N ARG A 176 -1.07 15.47 18.24
CA ARG A 176 -1.95 15.00 19.32
C ARG A 176 -2.31 13.52 19.14
N PRO A 177 -2.63 12.81 20.22
CA PRO A 177 -3.18 11.46 20.12
C PRO A 177 -4.37 11.40 19.17
N LEU A 178 -4.52 10.27 18.49
CA LEU A 178 -5.71 10.01 17.68
C LEU A 178 -6.89 9.73 18.65
N GLU A 179 -7.80 10.67 18.72
CA GLU A 179 -9.01 10.57 19.54
C GLU A 179 -10.25 10.59 18.66
N LEU A 180 -11.16 9.66 18.90
CA LEU A 180 -12.47 9.57 18.27
C LEU A 180 -13.56 9.76 19.35
N PRO A 181 -13.89 11.02 19.71
CA PRO A 181 -14.82 11.29 20.80
C PRO A 181 -16.21 10.69 20.57
N GLY A 182 -16.65 10.57 19.32
CA GLY A 182 -17.91 9.93 18.96
C GLY A 182 -17.98 8.44 19.31
N LEU A 183 -16.83 7.79 19.47
CA LEU A 183 -16.69 6.39 19.88
C LEU A 183 -16.18 6.25 21.31
N GLY A 184 -15.71 7.32 21.92
CA GLY A 184 -15.01 7.27 23.22
C GLY A 184 -13.68 6.51 23.13
N LEU A 185 -12.99 6.54 22.00
CA LEU A 185 -11.73 5.83 21.78
C LEU A 185 -10.57 6.81 21.58
N SER A 186 -9.38 6.42 22.07
CA SER A 186 -8.14 7.14 21.88
C SER A 186 -6.97 6.17 21.73
N TRP A 187 -6.04 6.49 20.82
CA TRP A 187 -4.77 5.78 20.69
C TRP A 187 -3.62 6.70 21.07
N PRO A 188 -2.77 6.28 22.03
CA PRO A 188 -1.61 7.05 22.44
C PRO A 188 -0.61 7.26 21.29
N ILE A 189 0.01 8.44 21.22
CA ILE A 189 0.96 8.78 20.16
C ILE A 189 2.31 8.04 20.27
N ASP A 190 2.61 7.51 21.45
CA ASP A 190 3.86 6.81 21.77
C ASP A 190 3.77 5.27 21.64
N GLN A 191 2.62 4.76 21.22
CA GLN A 191 2.39 3.34 20.98
C GLN A 191 2.01 3.09 19.51
N PRO A 192 2.53 2.00 18.90
CA PRO A 192 2.08 1.62 17.57
C PRO A 192 0.59 1.27 17.61
N TYR A 193 -0.05 1.56 16.50
CA TYR A 193 -1.48 1.32 16.35
C TYR A 193 -1.79 -0.18 16.34
N GLN A 194 -2.77 -0.54 17.14
CA GLN A 194 -3.54 -1.78 17.08
C GLN A 194 -4.97 -1.42 17.49
N TRP A 195 -5.96 -1.91 16.77
CA TRP A 195 -7.36 -1.57 17.08
C TRP A 195 -7.71 -1.85 18.55
N GLU A 196 -7.30 -3.01 19.04
CA GLU A 196 -7.57 -3.47 20.39
C GLU A 196 -6.81 -2.69 21.49
N SER A 197 -5.81 -1.90 21.10
CA SER A 197 -5.05 -1.07 22.05
C SER A 197 -5.70 0.28 22.36
N ALA A 198 -6.87 0.56 21.75
CA ALA A 198 -7.61 1.78 22.02
C ALA A 198 -7.96 1.92 23.51
N VAL A 199 -7.73 3.11 24.07
CA VAL A 199 -8.12 3.45 25.43
C VAL A 199 -9.52 4.07 25.41
N ILE A 200 -10.40 3.61 26.31
CA ILE A 200 -11.73 4.19 26.45
C ILE A 200 -11.60 5.52 27.18
N THR A 201 -11.99 6.61 26.52
CA THR A 201 -12.06 7.96 27.09
C THR A 201 -13.52 8.22 27.50
N GLY A 202 -13.81 8.03 28.78
CA GLY A 202 -15.12 8.29 29.38
C GLY A 202 -15.33 9.74 29.81
#